data_7b6fce450e867fa0d0f1df53beaea118
#
_entry.id   7b6fce450e867fa0d0f1df53beaea118
#
_cell.length_a   1.000
_cell.length_b   1.000
_cell.length_c   1.000
_cell.angle_alpha   90.00
_cell.angle_beta   90.00
_cell.angle_gamma   90.00
#
_symmetry.space_group_name_H-M   'P 1'
#
loop_
_entity.id
_entity.type
_entity.pdbx_description
1 polymer ?
#
loop_
_entity_poly.entity_id
_entity_poly.type
_entity_poly.pdbx_seq_one_letter_code
_entity_poly.pdbx_strand_id
1 'polypeptide(L)'
;MSKNFKICGREIGENHPPLVIAEIGINHNGDLKKAKQMITDAHNSGAECVKFQCHIIEDEMIPNEIIPANATESIWEIMKKCSFSKEHENELKKYTESLGMFYLSTPFSRAAANRLEELDLCAYKIGSGECNNFPLVYHIASFGKPVILSTGMNNIETISKSVKILQDANVDYALMHVTSMYPTPYDRVRLNVIKELKTKFPDTVIGLSDHSFGNYTCFAATSLGASILEKHFTSDKNWPGPDIPISINPMELKDLILGSAAIFNSMKGEKDILDGEKETAKFAYASVVTINDIKLGEVFTSENIWVKRPGTGKIHAEFFDKILNKKSSTNIKKNTQLDWSMIDE
;
A
#
# COMPACT_ATOMS: atom_id res chain seq x y z
N MET A 1 -9.98 -7.75 -13.67
CA MET A 1 -9.53 -8.13 -12.31
C MET A 1 -8.03 -8.07 -12.32
N SER A 2 -7.37 -7.35 -11.41
CA SER A 2 -5.91 -7.32 -11.36
C SER A 2 -5.38 -8.73 -11.06
N LYS A 3 -4.26 -9.08 -11.71
CA LYS A 3 -3.66 -10.41 -11.56
C LYS A 3 -3.11 -10.56 -10.14
N ASN A 4 -3.51 -11.59 -9.42
CA ASN A 4 -2.84 -12.00 -8.19
C ASN A 4 -1.73 -12.99 -8.54
N PHE A 5 -0.61 -12.94 -7.81
CA PHE A 5 0.47 -13.91 -7.93
C PHE A 5 1.10 -14.17 -6.56
N LYS A 6 2.05 -15.12 -6.50
CA LYS A 6 2.71 -15.50 -5.24
C LYS A 6 4.18 -15.12 -5.24
N ILE A 7 4.62 -14.59 -4.10
CA ILE A 7 6.03 -14.44 -3.77
C ILE A 7 6.31 -15.30 -2.53
N CYS A 8 7.21 -16.26 -2.61
CA CYS A 8 7.52 -17.18 -1.51
C CYS A 8 6.26 -17.83 -0.87
N GLY A 9 5.24 -18.14 -1.67
CA GLY A 9 3.98 -18.71 -1.22
C GLY A 9 2.96 -17.70 -0.68
N ARG A 10 3.33 -16.43 -0.47
CA ARG A 10 2.45 -15.34 -0.04
C ARG A 10 1.68 -14.77 -1.24
N GLU A 11 0.36 -14.73 -1.14
CA GLU A 11 -0.51 -14.11 -2.16
C GLU A 11 -0.31 -12.58 -2.20
N ILE A 12 -0.08 -12.03 -3.40
CA ILE A 12 0.10 -10.60 -3.67
C ILE A 12 -0.98 -10.14 -4.63
N GLY A 13 -1.67 -9.06 -4.32
CA GLY A 13 -2.72 -8.51 -5.18
C GLY A 13 -3.75 -7.70 -4.41
N GLU A 14 -4.73 -7.14 -5.11
CA GLU A 14 -5.73 -6.21 -4.56
C GLU A 14 -6.65 -6.83 -3.49
N ASN A 15 -6.75 -8.15 -3.44
CA ASN A 15 -7.60 -8.85 -2.47
C ASN A 15 -6.86 -9.21 -1.17
N HIS A 16 -5.59 -8.85 -1.06
CA HIS A 16 -4.74 -9.18 0.08
C HIS A 16 -4.15 -7.91 0.69
N PRO A 17 -3.90 -7.87 2.01
CA PRO A 17 -3.17 -6.75 2.62
C PRO A 17 -1.84 -6.52 1.89
N PRO A 18 -1.38 -5.28 1.75
CA PRO A 18 -0.12 -4.99 1.07
C PRO A 18 1.05 -5.76 1.69
N LEU A 19 1.94 -6.30 0.85
CA LEU A 19 3.25 -6.77 1.30
C LEU A 19 4.10 -5.54 1.62
N VAL A 20 4.57 -5.42 2.86
CA VAL A 20 5.54 -4.40 3.25
C VAL A 20 6.93 -5.00 3.17
N ILE A 21 7.80 -4.41 2.33
CA ILE A 21 9.20 -4.79 2.16
C ILE A 21 10.06 -3.80 2.97
N ALA A 22 10.74 -4.31 3.98
CA ALA A 22 11.75 -3.56 4.69
C ALA A 22 13.06 -3.57 3.88
N GLU A 23 13.33 -2.48 3.15
CA GLU A 23 14.54 -2.31 2.34
C GLU A 23 15.73 -1.95 3.22
N ILE A 24 16.53 -2.95 3.57
CA ILE A 24 17.81 -2.74 4.26
C ILE A 24 18.83 -2.09 3.32
N GLY A 25 18.77 -2.46 2.04
CA GLY A 25 19.64 -1.90 1.01
C GLY A 25 21.11 -1.99 1.39
N ILE A 26 21.76 -0.83 1.47
CA ILE A 26 23.18 -0.70 1.85
C ILE A 26 23.36 -0.12 3.26
N ASN A 27 22.33 0.05 4.05
CA ASN A 27 22.37 0.67 5.39
C ASN A 27 23.29 -0.08 6.40
N HIS A 28 23.62 -1.34 6.10
CA HIS A 28 24.57 -2.12 6.89
C HIS A 28 26.04 -1.71 6.70
N ASN A 29 26.38 -0.89 5.67
CA ASN A 29 27.76 -0.48 5.38
C ASN A 29 28.78 -1.62 5.33
N GLY A 30 28.42 -2.79 4.78
CA GLY A 30 29.29 -3.98 4.73
C GLY A 30 29.44 -4.74 6.05
N ASP A 31 28.78 -4.32 7.14
CA ASP A 31 28.83 -4.98 8.43
C ASP A 31 27.74 -6.05 8.56
N LEU A 32 28.16 -7.33 8.58
CA LEU A 32 27.27 -8.48 8.69
C LEU A 32 26.46 -8.50 10.00
N LYS A 33 27.03 -7.99 11.10
CA LYS A 33 26.33 -7.94 12.41
C LYS A 33 25.20 -6.91 12.35
N LYS A 34 25.47 -5.74 11.77
CA LYS A 34 24.42 -4.71 11.54
C LYS A 34 23.31 -5.23 10.62
N ALA A 35 23.68 -5.94 9.53
CA ALA A 35 22.71 -6.55 8.63
C ALA A 35 21.79 -7.53 9.38
N LYS A 36 22.34 -8.42 10.20
CA LYS A 36 21.57 -9.35 11.04
C LYS A 36 20.71 -8.64 12.09
N GLN A 37 21.22 -7.59 12.72
CA GLN A 37 20.45 -6.78 13.65
C GLN A 37 19.22 -6.18 12.94
N MET A 38 19.38 -5.59 11.75
CA MET A 38 18.27 -5.04 10.97
C MET A 38 17.25 -6.11 10.59
N ILE A 39 17.67 -7.32 10.22
CA ILE A 39 16.77 -8.46 9.99
C ILE A 39 15.96 -8.77 11.25
N THR A 40 16.62 -8.85 12.41
CA THR A 40 15.95 -9.13 13.70
C THR A 40 14.94 -8.04 14.04
N ASP A 41 15.32 -6.77 13.88
CA ASP A 41 14.46 -5.63 14.22
C ASP A 41 13.28 -5.51 13.26
N ALA A 42 13.46 -5.83 11.96
CA ALA A 42 12.38 -5.93 10.99
C ALA A 42 11.39 -7.04 11.36
N HIS A 43 11.89 -8.24 11.73
CA HIS A 43 11.07 -9.35 12.20
C HIS A 43 10.25 -8.95 13.44
N ASN A 44 10.89 -8.36 14.45
CA ASN A 44 10.22 -7.90 15.69
C ASN A 44 9.18 -6.80 15.43
N SER A 45 9.31 -6.08 14.32
CA SER A 45 8.32 -5.09 13.84
C SER A 45 7.14 -5.73 13.12
N GLY A 46 7.19 -7.03 12.81
CA GLY A 46 6.16 -7.78 12.11
C GLY A 46 6.32 -7.83 10.59
N ALA A 47 7.51 -7.50 10.05
CA ALA A 47 7.79 -7.62 8.63
C ALA A 47 7.78 -9.08 8.17
N GLU A 48 7.20 -9.33 6.99
CA GLU A 48 7.23 -10.63 6.31
C GLU A 48 8.45 -10.74 5.36
N CYS A 49 9.04 -9.60 4.99
CA CYS A 49 10.08 -9.51 3.96
C CYS A 49 11.13 -8.47 4.30
N VAL A 50 12.39 -8.84 4.13
CA VAL A 50 13.52 -7.90 4.09
C VAL A 50 14.17 -7.95 2.71
N LYS A 51 14.73 -6.81 2.26
CA LYS A 51 15.40 -6.74 0.98
C LYS A 51 16.79 -6.15 1.11
N PHE A 52 17.71 -6.71 0.36
CA PHE A 52 19.11 -6.29 0.22
C PHE A 52 19.42 -5.90 -1.22
N GLN A 53 20.66 -5.53 -1.44
CA GLN A 53 21.25 -5.25 -2.75
C GLN A 53 22.45 -6.14 -2.97
N CYS A 54 22.51 -6.80 -4.12
CA CYS A 54 23.63 -7.64 -4.50
C CYS A 54 24.51 -6.91 -5.51
N HIS A 55 25.68 -6.51 -5.05
CA HIS A 55 26.68 -5.77 -5.84
C HIS A 55 27.89 -6.66 -6.13
N ILE A 56 28.22 -6.81 -7.41
CA ILE A 56 29.50 -7.34 -7.91
C ILE A 56 30.09 -6.25 -8.77
N ILE A 57 30.90 -5.42 -8.14
CA ILE A 57 31.28 -4.10 -8.64
C ILE A 57 31.92 -4.14 -10.02
N GLU A 58 32.80 -5.09 -10.25
CA GLU A 58 33.53 -5.23 -11.50
C GLU A 58 32.63 -5.65 -12.69
N ASP A 59 31.44 -6.27 -12.40
CA ASP A 59 30.44 -6.63 -13.43
C ASP A 59 29.31 -5.58 -13.53
N GLU A 60 29.19 -4.71 -12.51
CA GLU A 60 28.13 -3.71 -12.40
C GLU A 60 28.51 -2.38 -13.05
N MET A 61 29.69 -1.86 -12.76
CA MET A 61 30.10 -0.55 -13.23
C MET A 61 31.61 -0.46 -13.51
N ILE A 62 32.00 0.51 -14.32
CA ILE A 62 33.40 0.89 -14.47
C ILE A 62 33.81 1.82 -13.32
N PRO A 63 35.08 1.76 -12.88
CA PRO A 63 35.60 2.71 -11.86
C PRO A 63 35.30 4.16 -12.24
N ASN A 64 34.76 4.92 -11.30
CA ASN A 64 34.38 6.32 -11.51
C ASN A 64 34.41 7.13 -10.21
N GLU A 65 34.45 8.46 -10.35
CA GLU A 65 34.48 9.42 -9.24
C GLU A 65 33.12 10.13 -9.06
N ILE A 66 32.01 9.58 -9.56
CA ILE A 66 30.68 10.19 -9.45
C ILE A 66 30.22 10.11 -8.00
N ILE A 67 29.98 11.25 -7.38
CA ILE A 67 29.48 11.38 -6.01
C ILE A 67 27.98 11.62 -6.07
N PRO A 68 27.12 10.72 -5.53
CA PRO A 68 25.67 10.95 -5.43
C PRO A 68 25.35 12.16 -4.55
N ALA A 69 24.25 12.85 -4.82
CA ALA A 69 23.86 14.07 -4.11
C ALA A 69 23.65 13.88 -2.59
N ASN A 70 23.34 12.65 -2.16
CA ASN A 70 23.16 12.26 -0.75
C ASN A 70 24.39 11.58 -0.13
N ALA A 71 25.56 11.65 -0.77
CA ALA A 71 26.78 10.98 -0.33
C ALA A 71 28.00 11.92 -0.32
N THR A 72 29.08 11.47 0.31
CA THR A 72 30.39 12.17 0.38
C THR A 72 31.52 11.41 -0.30
N GLU A 73 31.27 10.15 -0.66
CA GLU A 73 32.19 9.25 -1.36
C GLU A 73 31.65 8.94 -2.76
N SER A 74 32.49 8.46 -3.69
CA SER A 74 32.02 8.05 -5.01
C SER A 74 31.10 6.83 -4.92
N ILE A 75 30.18 6.69 -5.87
CA ILE A 75 29.28 5.54 -5.93
C ILE A 75 30.05 4.21 -6.01
N TRP A 76 31.21 4.22 -6.70
CA TRP A 76 32.11 3.08 -6.78
C TRP A 76 32.59 2.62 -5.39
N GLU A 77 33.13 3.55 -4.58
CA GLU A 77 33.66 3.23 -3.24
C GLU A 77 32.53 2.84 -2.26
N ILE A 78 31.39 3.50 -2.35
CA ILE A 78 30.20 3.16 -1.52
C ILE A 78 29.76 1.72 -1.80
N MET A 79 29.56 1.36 -3.06
CA MET A 79 29.07 0.02 -3.42
C MET A 79 30.10 -1.06 -3.13
N LYS A 80 31.39 -0.78 -3.36
CA LYS A 80 32.49 -1.67 -3.00
C LYS A 80 32.51 -1.98 -1.50
N LYS A 81 32.35 -0.95 -0.67
CA LYS A 81 32.29 -1.09 0.79
C LYS A 81 31.05 -1.86 1.27
N CYS A 82 29.92 -1.69 0.58
CA CYS A 82 28.64 -2.30 0.95
C CYS A 82 28.43 -3.69 0.34
N SER A 83 29.29 -4.13 -0.58
CA SER A 83 29.18 -5.45 -1.21
C SER A 83 29.43 -6.58 -0.20
N PHE A 84 28.54 -7.57 -0.20
CA PHE A 84 28.75 -8.81 0.54
C PHE A 84 29.33 -9.92 -0.36
N SER A 85 30.06 -10.85 0.26
CA SER A 85 30.45 -12.09 -0.41
C SER A 85 29.23 -13.01 -0.56
N LYS A 86 29.32 -14.00 -1.45
CA LYS A 86 28.28 -15.02 -1.63
C LYS A 86 27.95 -15.75 -0.31
N GLU A 87 28.98 -16.02 0.51
CA GLU A 87 28.83 -16.67 1.81
C GLU A 87 28.03 -15.80 2.78
N HIS A 88 28.31 -14.48 2.83
CA HIS A 88 27.55 -13.54 3.65
C HIS A 88 26.10 -13.42 3.19
N GLU A 89 25.84 -13.31 1.89
CA GLU A 89 24.47 -13.28 1.36
C GLU A 89 23.69 -14.56 1.68
N ASN A 90 24.34 -15.74 1.55
CA ASN A 90 23.73 -17.02 1.94
C ASN A 90 23.43 -17.08 3.45
N GLU A 91 24.33 -16.55 4.26
CA GLU A 91 24.14 -16.48 5.72
C GLU A 91 22.98 -15.58 6.10
N LEU A 92 22.85 -14.40 5.46
CA LEU A 92 21.75 -13.47 5.67
C LEU A 92 20.40 -14.06 5.20
N LYS A 93 20.38 -14.74 4.04
CA LYS A 93 19.20 -15.45 3.55
C LYS A 93 18.74 -16.50 4.54
N LYS A 94 19.63 -17.42 4.93
CA LYS A 94 19.31 -18.47 5.91
C LYS A 94 18.85 -17.91 7.26
N TYR A 95 19.47 -16.83 7.71
CA TYR A 95 19.06 -16.17 8.95
C TYR A 95 17.65 -15.57 8.83
N THR A 96 17.35 -14.89 7.73
CA THR A 96 16.01 -14.36 7.45
C THR A 96 14.95 -15.46 7.43
N GLU A 97 15.22 -16.54 6.70
CA GLU A 97 14.32 -17.69 6.57
C GLU A 97 14.12 -18.42 7.91
N SER A 98 15.14 -18.49 8.77
CA SER A 98 15.03 -19.07 10.11
C SER A 98 14.06 -18.30 11.02
N LEU A 99 13.81 -17.03 10.74
CA LEU A 99 12.82 -16.18 11.42
C LEU A 99 11.42 -16.24 10.76
N GLY A 100 11.23 -17.06 9.73
CA GLY A 100 9.97 -17.18 9.00
C GLY A 100 9.68 -16.05 8.02
N MET A 101 10.66 -15.20 7.71
CA MET A 101 10.58 -14.14 6.71
C MET A 101 11.18 -14.59 5.38
N PHE A 102 10.82 -13.90 4.29
CA PHE A 102 11.50 -14.10 3.01
C PHE A 102 12.57 -13.05 2.78
N TYR A 103 13.65 -13.53 2.17
CA TYR A 103 14.80 -12.74 1.76
C TYR A 103 14.65 -12.38 0.28
N LEU A 104 14.63 -11.09 -0.03
CA LEU A 104 14.75 -10.57 -1.38
C LEU A 104 16.09 -9.86 -1.56
N SER A 105 16.55 -9.79 -2.79
CA SER A 105 17.71 -8.99 -3.15
C SER A 105 17.57 -8.42 -4.56
N THR A 106 18.15 -7.25 -4.78
CA THR A 106 18.19 -6.58 -6.09
C THR A 106 19.55 -6.84 -6.72
N PRO A 107 19.66 -7.60 -7.82
CA PRO A 107 20.91 -7.70 -8.57
C PRO A 107 21.10 -6.47 -9.46
N PHE A 108 22.29 -5.91 -9.48
CA PHE A 108 22.65 -4.77 -10.32
C PHE A 108 23.53 -5.15 -11.52
N SER A 109 23.82 -6.45 -11.66
CA SER A 109 24.57 -6.98 -12.80
C SER A 109 24.15 -8.41 -13.14
N ARG A 110 24.61 -8.91 -14.29
CA ARG A 110 24.39 -10.30 -14.67
C ARG A 110 25.05 -11.29 -13.70
N ALA A 111 26.26 -10.99 -13.24
CA ALA A 111 26.95 -11.83 -12.26
C ALA A 111 26.20 -11.85 -10.92
N ALA A 112 25.67 -10.70 -10.49
CA ALA A 112 24.83 -10.62 -9.28
C ALA A 112 23.54 -11.43 -9.45
N ALA A 113 22.87 -11.34 -10.59
CA ALA A 113 21.66 -12.13 -10.88
C ALA A 113 21.96 -13.66 -10.81
N ASN A 114 23.06 -14.10 -11.43
CA ASN A 114 23.49 -15.50 -11.36
C ASN A 114 23.79 -15.95 -9.92
N ARG A 115 24.48 -15.12 -9.14
CA ARG A 115 24.75 -15.40 -7.72
C ARG A 115 23.45 -15.60 -6.93
N LEU A 116 22.46 -14.73 -7.13
CA LEU A 116 21.18 -14.82 -6.45
C LEU A 116 20.37 -16.04 -6.90
N GLU A 117 20.49 -16.45 -8.19
CA GLU A 117 19.89 -17.71 -8.66
C GLU A 117 20.53 -18.93 -8.02
N GLU A 118 21.86 -18.96 -7.88
CA GLU A 118 22.56 -20.02 -7.12
C GLU A 118 22.17 -20.07 -5.64
N LEU A 119 21.73 -18.95 -5.06
CA LEU A 119 21.19 -18.89 -3.71
C LEU A 119 19.71 -19.31 -3.64
N ASP A 120 19.08 -19.61 -4.77
CA ASP A 120 17.68 -20.02 -4.91
C ASP A 120 16.70 -19.01 -4.28
N LEU A 121 16.71 -17.77 -4.75
CA LEU A 121 15.70 -16.78 -4.36
C LEU A 121 14.35 -17.17 -4.95
N CYS A 122 13.27 -16.93 -4.19
CA CYS A 122 11.89 -17.20 -4.64
C CYS A 122 11.31 -16.11 -5.58
N ALA A 123 11.94 -14.93 -5.65
CA ALA A 123 11.56 -13.81 -6.53
C ALA A 123 12.73 -12.83 -6.67
N TYR A 124 12.68 -12.00 -7.69
CA TYR A 124 13.70 -11.00 -7.97
C TYR A 124 13.15 -9.59 -7.87
N LYS A 125 13.98 -8.67 -7.36
CA LYS A 125 13.74 -7.23 -7.48
C LYS A 125 14.62 -6.69 -8.62
N ILE A 126 14.03 -5.86 -9.47
CA ILE A 126 14.78 -5.06 -10.46
C ILE A 126 14.66 -3.60 -10.04
N GLY A 127 15.81 -2.95 -9.80
CA GLY A 127 15.89 -1.54 -9.41
C GLY A 127 15.43 -0.59 -10.52
N SER A 128 15.13 0.66 -10.15
CA SER A 128 14.71 1.68 -11.13
C SER A 128 15.76 1.97 -12.20
N GLY A 129 17.05 1.93 -11.82
CA GLY A 129 18.17 2.10 -12.77
C GLY A 129 18.24 1.00 -13.79
N GLU A 130 17.80 -0.20 -13.42
CA GLU A 130 17.85 -1.40 -14.28
C GLU A 130 16.54 -1.62 -15.07
N CYS A 131 15.54 -0.79 -14.91
CA CYS A 131 14.28 -0.91 -15.64
C CYS A 131 14.48 -0.80 -17.17
N ASN A 132 15.43 -0.01 -17.63
CA ASN A 132 15.79 0.16 -19.03
C ASN A 132 17.00 -0.68 -19.48
N ASN A 133 17.57 -1.46 -18.57
CA ASN A 133 18.63 -2.42 -18.86
C ASN A 133 17.99 -3.72 -19.38
N PHE A 134 17.45 -3.65 -20.61
CA PHE A 134 16.72 -4.77 -21.20
C PHE A 134 17.50 -6.09 -21.24
N PRO A 135 18.84 -6.11 -21.49
CA PRO A 135 19.63 -7.33 -21.37
C PRO A 135 19.56 -7.98 -19.99
N LEU A 136 19.63 -7.17 -18.90
CA LEU A 136 19.53 -7.68 -17.54
C LEU A 136 18.09 -8.13 -17.21
N VAL A 137 17.09 -7.36 -17.64
CA VAL A 137 15.68 -7.75 -17.48
C VAL A 137 15.40 -9.10 -18.16
N TYR A 138 15.91 -9.29 -19.38
CA TYR A 138 15.81 -10.54 -20.13
C TYR A 138 16.46 -11.70 -19.39
N HIS A 139 17.66 -11.46 -18.86
CA HIS A 139 18.42 -12.47 -18.13
C HIS A 139 17.70 -12.91 -16.84
N ILE A 140 17.20 -11.96 -16.06
CA ILE A 140 16.43 -12.26 -14.83
C ILE A 140 15.12 -12.98 -15.18
N ALA A 141 14.41 -12.54 -16.22
CA ALA A 141 13.16 -13.17 -16.67
C ALA A 141 13.38 -14.65 -17.10
N SER A 142 14.56 -14.98 -17.62
CA SER A 142 14.88 -16.35 -18.03
C SER A 142 14.95 -17.36 -16.86
N PHE A 143 15.03 -16.91 -15.63
CA PHE A 143 14.97 -17.76 -14.44
C PHE A 143 13.55 -18.27 -14.13
N GLY A 144 12.51 -17.69 -14.74
CA GLY A 144 11.12 -18.14 -14.59
C GLY A 144 10.49 -17.88 -13.24
N LYS A 145 11.09 -17.00 -12.41
CA LYS A 145 10.63 -16.65 -11.09
C LYS A 145 9.94 -15.27 -11.08
N PRO A 146 9.05 -14.97 -10.12
CA PRO A 146 8.36 -13.68 -10.03
C PRO A 146 9.33 -12.49 -9.95
N VAL A 147 8.94 -11.36 -10.56
CA VAL A 147 9.75 -10.14 -10.62
C VAL A 147 8.99 -8.94 -10.05
N ILE A 148 9.62 -8.18 -9.18
CA ILE A 148 9.17 -6.85 -8.73
C ILE A 148 10.02 -5.81 -9.46
N LEU A 149 9.43 -5.10 -10.45
CA LEU A 149 10.11 -4.12 -11.27
C LEU A 149 9.83 -2.70 -10.78
N SER A 150 10.87 -1.98 -10.35
CA SER A 150 10.78 -0.55 -10.03
C SER A 150 10.88 0.31 -11.29
N THR A 151 10.09 1.40 -11.33
CA THR A 151 9.90 2.20 -12.55
C THR A 151 10.37 3.66 -12.42
N GLY A 152 11.08 4.01 -11.37
CA GLY A 152 11.65 5.35 -11.19
C GLY A 152 12.59 5.75 -12.34
N MET A 153 12.66 7.03 -12.68
CA MET A 153 13.48 7.56 -13.80
C MET A 153 13.09 7.03 -15.19
N ASN A 154 11.98 6.30 -15.31
CA ASN A 154 11.52 5.72 -16.56
C ASN A 154 10.14 6.27 -16.96
N ASN A 155 9.89 6.39 -18.25
CA ASN A 155 8.60 6.75 -18.81
C ASN A 155 7.79 5.50 -19.19
N ILE A 156 6.52 5.69 -19.53
CA ILE A 156 5.62 4.57 -19.90
C ILE A 156 6.14 3.76 -21.08
N GLU A 157 6.79 4.39 -22.07
CA GLU A 157 7.35 3.69 -23.22
C GLU A 157 8.46 2.71 -22.81
N THR A 158 9.40 3.17 -21.97
CA THR A 158 10.48 2.33 -21.45
C THR A 158 9.94 1.19 -20.60
N ILE A 159 9.01 1.51 -19.67
CA ILE A 159 8.36 0.52 -18.81
C ILE A 159 7.65 -0.55 -19.65
N SER A 160 6.96 -0.15 -20.73
CA SER A 160 6.25 -1.08 -21.62
C SER A 160 7.19 -2.08 -22.30
N LYS A 161 8.42 -1.66 -22.64
CA LYS A 161 9.41 -2.57 -23.24
C LYS A 161 9.87 -3.63 -22.22
N SER A 162 10.11 -3.24 -20.96
CA SER A 162 10.48 -4.19 -19.90
C SER A 162 9.33 -5.12 -19.54
N VAL A 163 8.10 -4.58 -19.46
CA VAL A 163 6.88 -5.37 -19.25
C VAL A 163 6.72 -6.41 -20.37
N LYS A 164 6.95 -6.02 -21.62
CA LYS A 164 6.89 -6.96 -22.76
C LYS A 164 7.86 -8.13 -22.61
N ILE A 165 9.09 -7.87 -22.16
CA ILE A 165 10.08 -8.92 -21.89
C ILE A 165 9.57 -9.89 -20.81
N LEU A 166 9.01 -9.38 -19.70
CA LEU A 166 8.49 -10.22 -18.62
C LEU A 166 7.28 -11.04 -19.08
N GLN A 167 6.39 -10.45 -19.89
CA GLN A 167 5.23 -11.14 -20.47
C GLN A 167 5.65 -12.24 -21.45
N ASP A 168 6.62 -11.96 -22.32
CA ASP A 168 7.13 -12.93 -23.31
C ASP A 168 7.82 -14.12 -22.63
N ALA A 169 8.44 -13.88 -21.48
CA ALA A 169 9.01 -14.92 -20.62
C ALA A 169 7.96 -15.67 -19.77
N ASN A 170 6.69 -15.23 -19.80
CA ASN A 170 5.59 -15.78 -19.00
C ASN A 170 5.89 -15.84 -17.49
N VAL A 171 6.56 -14.83 -16.96
CA VAL A 171 6.80 -14.69 -15.51
C VAL A 171 5.76 -13.77 -14.87
N ASP A 172 5.41 -14.05 -13.62
CA ASP A 172 4.58 -13.15 -12.83
C ASP A 172 5.38 -11.89 -12.44
N TYR A 173 4.75 -10.73 -12.47
CA TYR A 173 5.45 -9.48 -12.11
C TYR A 173 4.54 -8.45 -11.46
N ALA A 174 5.17 -7.55 -10.70
CA ALA A 174 4.57 -6.33 -10.18
C ALA A 174 5.38 -5.11 -10.66
N LEU A 175 4.69 -3.97 -10.82
CA LEU A 175 5.32 -2.68 -11.09
C LEU A 175 5.27 -1.80 -9.84
N MET A 176 6.43 -1.24 -9.47
CA MET A 176 6.51 -0.30 -8.37
C MET A 176 6.60 1.12 -8.91
N HIS A 177 5.62 1.98 -8.56
CA HIS A 177 5.82 3.41 -8.73
C HIS A 177 6.96 3.88 -7.82
N VAL A 178 7.87 4.69 -8.34
CA VAL A 178 9.04 5.23 -7.62
C VAL A 178 9.33 6.64 -8.08
N THR A 179 9.70 7.52 -7.17
CA THR A 179 10.45 8.74 -7.47
C THR A 179 11.85 8.60 -6.89
N SER A 180 12.86 8.52 -7.77
CA SER A 180 14.26 8.29 -7.37
C SER A 180 14.95 9.59 -6.95
N MET A 181 14.45 10.21 -5.88
CA MET A 181 15.01 11.34 -5.16
C MET A 181 15.18 10.96 -3.69
N TYR A 182 16.31 11.26 -3.07
CA TYR A 182 16.69 10.81 -1.71
C TYR A 182 17.07 12.01 -0.82
N PRO A 183 16.13 12.62 -0.04
CA PRO A 183 14.70 12.29 0.08
C PRO A 183 13.85 12.80 -1.10
N THR A 184 12.68 12.18 -1.27
CA THR A 184 11.64 12.69 -2.19
C THR A 184 10.72 13.68 -1.45
N PRO A 185 10.64 14.97 -1.88
CA PRO A 185 9.63 15.89 -1.37
C PRO A 185 8.21 15.39 -1.69
N TYR A 186 7.23 15.63 -0.81
CA TYR A 186 5.87 15.09 -0.97
C TYR A 186 5.20 15.50 -2.29
N ASP A 187 5.42 16.74 -2.77
CA ASP A 187 4.89 17.22 -4.06
C ASP A 187 5.51 16.51 -5.27
N ARG A 188 6.59 15.78 -5.07
CA ARG A 188 7.30 15.00 -6.11
C ARG A 188 7.02 13.50 -6.05
N VAL A 189 6.30 12.99 -5.05
CA VAL A 189 5.95 11.56 -4.95
C VAL A 189 4.98 11.15 -6.06
N ARG A 190 4.08 12.03 -6.49
CA ARG A 190 3.16 11.84 -7.63
C ARG A 190 2.29 10.57 -7.51
N LEU A 191 1.64 10.37 -6.38
CA LEU A 191 0.82 9.17 -6.10
C LEU A 191 -0.22 8.83 -7.19
N ASN A 192 -0.68 9.83 -7.96
CA ASN A 192 -1.60 9.59 -9.10
C ASN A 192 -1.01 8.66 -10.17
N VAL A 193 0.33 8.52 -10.24
CA VAL A 193 0.99 7.59 -11.16
C VAL A 193 0.60 6.14 -10.85
N ILE A 194 0.24 5.80 -9.62
CA ILE A 194 -0.30 4.47 -9.26
C ILE A 194 -1.56 4.18 -10.10
N LYS A 195 -2.47 5.15 -10.22
CA LYS A 195 -3.70 5.02 -11.05
C LYS A 195 -3.36 4.94 -12.54
N GLU A 196 -2.37 5.74 -12.97
CA GLU A 196 -1.89 5.71 -14.36
C GLU A 196 -1.33 4.34 -14.72
N LEU A 197 -0.45 3.77 -13.88
CA LEU A 197 0.11 2.44 -14.08
C LEU A 197 -0.99 1.36 -14.11
N LYS A 198 -1.98 1.42 -13.21
CA LYS A 198 -3.14 0.51 -13.24
C LYS A 198 -3.93 0.60 -14.54
N THR A 199 -4.11 1.81 -15.06
CA THR A 199 -4.82 2.02 -16.33
C THR A 199 -4.02 1.51 -17.53
N LYS A 200 -2.71 1.71 -17.53
CA LYS A 200 -1.83 1.30 -18.63
C LYS A 200 -1.51 -0.20 -18.61
N PHE A 201 -1.47 -0.80 -17.43
CA PHE A 201 -1.15 -2.21 -17.21
C PHE A 201 -2.22 -2.87 -16.32
N PRO A 202 -3.46 -3.06 -16.83
CA PRO A 202 -4.64 -3.42 -16.03
C PRO A 202 -4.52 -4.80 -15.36
N ASP A 203 -3.73 -5.71 -15.93
CA ASP A 203 -3.56 -7.07 -15.41
C ASP A 203 -2.32 -7.20 -14.51
N THR A 204 -1.77 -6.08 -14.02
CA THR A 204 -0.51 -6.05 -13.28
C THR A 204 -0.72 -5.58 -11.85
N VAL A 205 -0.09 -6.24 -10.91
CA VAL A 205 -0.02 -5.78 -9.51
C VAL A 205 0.83 -4.51 -9.44
N ILE A 206 0.31 -3.47 -8.81
CA ILE A 206 1.01 -2.18 -8.64
C ILE A 206 1.37 -1.99 -7.18
N GLY A 207 2.56 -1.44 -6.94
CA GLY A 207 3.07 -1.06 -5.62
C GLY A 207 3.68 0.33 -5.60
N LEU A 208 4.18 0.72 -4.43
CA LEU A 208 4.96 1.94 -4.21
C LEU A 208 6.30 1.58 -3.56
N SER A 209 7.42 2.04 -4.13
CA SER A 209 8.70 2.14 -3.44
C SER A 209 8.95 3.60 -3.13
N ASP A 210 9.01 3.95 -1.85
CA ASP A 210 8.90 5.33 -1.39
C ASP A 210 10.15 5.82 -0.68
N HIS A 211 10.66 6.97 -1.12
CA HIS A 211 11.84 7.65 -0.57
C HIS A 211 11.48 8.97 0.15
N SER A 212 10.20 9.23 0.41
CA SER A 212 9.75 10.37 1.23
C SER A 212 9.91 10.07 2.72
N PHE A 213 9.79 11.09 3.57
CA PHE A 213 9.83 10.90 5.02
C PHE A 213 8.54 10.25 5.55
N GLY A 214 8.68 9.39 6.57
CA GLY A 214 7.55 8.76 7.26
C GLY A 214 6.71 7.82 6.37
N ASN A 215 5.44 7.59 6.76
CA ASN A 215 4.57 6.56 6.18
C ASN A 215 3.36 7.12 5.39
N TYR A 216 3.14 8.45 5.35
CA TYR A 216 1.92 9.05 4.80
C TYR A 216 1.66 8.66 3.34
N THR A 217 2.69 8.65 2.53
CA THR A 217 2.61 8.29 1.10
C THR A 217 2.30 6.82 0.89
N CYS A 218 2.85 5.94 1.73
CA CYS A 218 2.54 4.51 1.71
C CYS A 218 1.09 4.23 2.14
N PHE A 219 0.56 4.93 3.15
CA PHE A 219 -0.83 4.83 3.55
C PHE A 219 -1.78 5.29 2.43
N ALA A 220 -1.47 6.42 1.80
CA ALA A 220 -2.23 6.90 0.66
C ALA A 220 -2.13 5.95 -0.54
N ALA A 221 -0.96 5.36 -0.82
CA ALA A 221 -0.78 4.37 -1.87
C ALA A 221 -1.63 3.12 -1.63
N THR A 222 -1.75 2.66 -0.38
CA THR A 222 -2.64 1.56 -0.01
C THR A 222 -4.09 1.86 -0.39
N SER A 223 -4.59 3.06 -0.09
CA SER A 223 -5.95 3.47 -0.47
C SER A 223 -6.15 3.60 -1.98
N LEU A 224 -5.07 3.79 -2.74
CA LEU A 224 -5.07 3.78 -4.20
C LEU A 224 -4.91 2.36 -4.78
N GLY A 225 -4.85 1.33 -3.91
CA GLY A 225 -4.76 -0.08 -4.26
C GLY A 225 -3.35 -0.55 -4.57
N ALA A 226 -2.31 0.04 -3.97
CA ALA A 226 -0.98 -0.52 -3.99
C ALA A 226 -0.97 -1.82 -3.15
N SER A 227 -0.46 -2.91 -3.73
CA SER A 227 -0.39 -4.23 -3.10
C SER A 227 1.00 -4.58 -2.57
N ILE A 228 2.00 -3.75 -2.85
CA ILE A 228 3.37 -3.85 -2.34
C ILE A 228 3.80 -2.45 -1.90
N LEU A 229 4.38 -2.34 -0.72
CA LEU A 229 4.96 -1.11 -0.18
C LEU A 229 6.42 -1.40 0.18
N GLU A 230 7.35 -0.62 -0.36
CA GLU A 230 8.76 -0.74 -0.06
C GLU A 230 9.27 0.55 0.57
N LYS A 231 9.98 0.43 1.68
CA LYS A 231 10.58 1.55 2.41
C LYS A 231 11.99 1.18 2.87
N HIS A 232 12.94 2.11 2.70
CA HIS A 232 14.26 1.96 3.34
C HIS A 232 14.11 1.84 4.84
N PHE A 233 14.87 0.91 5.42
CA PHE A 233 14.78 0.54 6.83
C PHE A 233 16.15 0.58 7.50
N THR A 234 16.20 1.04 8.74
CA THR A 234 17.39 1.00 9.59
C THR A 234 17.01 0.69 11.03
N SER A 235 17.88 -0.02 11.75
CA SER A 235 17.73 -0.20 13.20
C SER A 235 17.98 1.07 14.00
N ASP A 236 18.86 1.97 13.50
CA ASP A 236 19.22 3.21 14.18
C ASP A 236 19.43 4.34 13.15
N LYS A 237 18.66 5.41 13.28
CA LYS A 237 18.75 6.61 12.43
C LYS A 237 20.02 7.44 12.66
N ASN A 238 20.81 7.13 13.67
CA ASN A 238 22.11 7.77 13.91
C ASN A 238 23.28 7.05 13.23
N TRP A 239 23.04 5.91 12.58
CA TRP A 239 24.08 5.26 11.80
C TRP A 239 24.46 6.10 10.58
N PRO A 240 25.73 6.03 10.13
CA PRO A 240 26.11 6.67 8.89
C PRO A 240 25.62 5.89 7.68
N GLY A 241 25.29 6.58 6.60
CA GLY A 241 24.90 5.99 5.31
C GLY A 241 24.03 6.91 4.48
N PRO A 242 24.13 6.85 3.16
CA PRO A 242 23.41 7.77 2.26
C PRO A 242 21.88 7.58 2.32
N ASP A 243 21.39 6.37 2.64
CA ASP A 243 19.96 6.04 2.69
C ASP A 243 19.37 6.11 4.12
N ILE A 244 20.22 6.27 5.14
CA ILE A 244 19.77 6.40 6.54
C ILE A 244 18.77 7.54 6.74
N PRO A 245 18.95 8.75 6.18
CA PRO A 245 18.05 9.87 6.40
C PRO A 245 16.59 9.58 5.97
N ILE A 246 16.39 8.78 4.92
CA ILE A 246 15.08 8.44 4.38
C ILE A 246 14.52 7.13 4.96
N SER A 247 15.33 6.40 5.72
CA SER A 247 14.95 5.11 6.29
C SER A 247 13.98 5.27 7.44
N ILE A 248 13.03 4.35 7.53
CA ILE A 248 12.17 4.20 8.71
C ILE A 248 12.84 3.31 9.74
N ASN A 249 12.54 3.56 11.02
CA ASN A 249 13.03 2.76 12.14
C ASN A 249 12.03 1.62 12.48
N PRO A 250 12.33 0.74 13.48
CA PRO A 250 11.44 -0.36 13.85
C PRO A 250 10.02 0.07 14.25
N MET A 251 9.86 1.19 14.95
CA MET A 251 8.54 1.69 15.34
C MET A 251 7.74 2.17 14.12
N GLU A 252 8.39 2.91 13.23
CA GLU A 252 7.78 3.39 11.98
C GLU A 252 7.45 2.24 11.02
N LEU A 253 8.28 1.18 10.98
CA LEU A 253 7.99 -0.03 10.20
C LEU A 253 6.77 -0.77 10.73
N LYS A 254 6.69 -0.95 12.04
CA LYS A 254 5.50 -1.54 12.69
C LYS A 254 4.24 -0.73 12.41
N ASP A 255 4.32 0.60 12.51
CA ASP A 255 3.21 1.51 12.17
C ASP A 255 2.80 1.36 10.69
N LEU A 256 3.77 1.29 9.77
CA LEU A 256 3.50 1.07 8.35
C LEU A 256 2.74 -0.24 8.10
N ILE A 257 3.18 -1.34 8.71
CA ILE A 257 2.56 -2.67 8.54
C ILE A 257 1.12 -2.65 9.08
N LEU A 258 0.93 -2.21 10.33
CA LEU A 258 -0.38 -2.19 10.95
C LEU A 258 -1.33 -1.18 10.29
N GLY A 259 -0.82 0.01 9.96
CA GLY A 259 -1.61 1.07 9.34
C GLY A 259 -2.05 0.70 7.91
N SER A 260 -1.15 0.14 7.10
CA SER A 260 -1.53 -0.30 5.74
C SER A 260 -2.55 -1.43 5.76
N ALA A 261 -2.44 -2.38 6.69
CA ALA A 261 -3.42 -3.44 6.88
C ALA A 261 -4.78 -2.90 7.34
N ALA A 262 -4.80 -1.92 8.26
CA ALA A 262 -6.02 -1.26 8.71
C ALA A 262 -6.71 -0.51 7.56
N ILE A 263 -5.94 0.27 6.77
CA ILE A 263 -6.46 0.98 5.60
C ILE A 263 -7.02 -0.01 4.58
N PHE A 264 -6.28 -1.07 4.24
CA PHE A 264 -6.76 -2.11 3.33
C PHE A 264 -8.11 -2.69 3.77
N ASN A 265 -8.28 -2.99 5.06
CA ASN A 265 -9.53 -3.50 5.59
C ASN A 265 -10.66 -2.46 5.56
N SER A 266 -10.34 -1.18 5.74
CA SER A 266 -11.32 -0.09 5.72
C SER A 266 -11.82 0.27 4.32
N MET A 267 -11.13 -0.18 3.26
CA MET A 267 -11.53 0.05 1.86
C MET A 267 -12.63 -0.89 1.37
N LYS A 268 -13.06 -1.85 2.20
CA LYS A 268 -14.06 -2.85 1.83
C LYS A 268 -15.49 -2.33 2.03
N GLY A 269 -16.40 -2.86 1.22
CA GLY A 269 -17.84 -2.60 1.35
C GLY A 269 -18.34 -1.48 0.44
N GLU A 270 -19.67 -1.40 0.35
CA GLU A 270 -20.40 -0.39 -0.41
C GLU A 270 -21.14 0.55 0.55
N LYS A 271 -21.67 1.68 0.04
CA LYS A 271 -22.45 2.60 0.87
C LYS A 271 -23.85 2.01 1.10
N ASP A 272 -24.03 1.41 2.27
CA ASP A 272 -25.31 0.90 2.76
C ASP A 272 -25.41 1.10 4.28
N ILE A 273 -26.58 0.80 4.85
CA ILE A 273 -26.81 0.81 6.29
C ILE A 273 -26.28 -0.50 6.87
N LEU A 274 -25.25 -0.42 7.68
CA LEU A 274 -24.71 -1.59 8.35
C LEU A 274 -25.61 -2.05 9.49
N ASP A 275 -25.60 -3.35 9.77
CA ASP A 275 -26.39 -3.92 10.88
C ASP A 275 -26.08 -3.26 12.22
N GLY A 276 -24.82 -2.92 12.48
CA GLY A 276 -24.40 -2.19 13.68
C GLY A 276 -24.93 -0.76 13.78
N GLU A 277 -25.39 -0.13 12.68
CA GLU A 277 -25.94 1.22 12.68
C GLU A 277 -27.44 1.24 13.04
N LYS A 278 -28.13 0.07 12.96
CA LYS A 278 -29.59 0.00 13.17
C LYS A 278 -30.01 0.46 14.57
N GLU A 279 -29.25 0.16 15.59
CA GLU A 279 -29.53 0.64 16.97
C GLU A 279 -29.36 2.16 17.08
N THR A 280 -28.34 2.72 16.43
CA THR A 280 -28.14 4.16 16.35
C THR A 280 -29.27 4.83 15.58
N ALA A 281 -29.71 4.23 14.47
CA ALA A 281 -30.81 4.74 13.65
C ALA A 281 -32.13 4.86 14.44
N LYS A 282 -32.44 3.90 15.34
CA LYS A 282 -33.65 3.94 16.19
C LYS A 282 -33.80 5.25 16.98
N PHE A 283 -32.72 5.76 17.56
CA PHE A 283 -32.80 7.00 18.33
C PHE A 283 -32.38 8.25 17.54
N ALA A 284 -31.55 8.11 16.50
CA ALA A 284 -31.00 9.22 15.74
C ALA A 284 -31.94 9.71 14.63
N TYR A 285 -32.69 8.81 14.02
CA TYR A 285 -33.67 9.18 12.98
C TYR A 285 -34.83 9.96 13.61
N ALA A 286 -35.52 10.72 12.79
CA ALA A 286 -36.76 11.40 13.16
C ALA A 286 -37.98 10.72 12.54
N SER A 287 -39.08 10.75 13.26
CA SER A 287 -40.40 10.37 12.79
C SER A 287 -41.30 11.59 12.65
N VAL A 288 -42.32 11.54 11.81
CA VAL A 288 -43.33 12.59 11.71
C VAL A 288 -44.19 12.53 12.96
N VAL A 289 -44.34 13.69 13.62
CA VAL A 289 -45.10 13.84 14.86
C VAL A 289 -46.01 15.05 14.84
N THR A 290 -47.08 15.01 15.58
CA THR A 290 -47.92 16.17 15.84
C THR A 290 -47.21 17.16 16.78
N ILE A 291 -47.20 18.44 16.46
CA ILE A 291 -46.70 19.53 17.31
C ILE A 291 -47.82 20.32 17.98
N ASN A 292 -49.07 20.10 17.59
CA ASN A 292 -50.29 20.57 18.19
C ASN A 292 -51.29 19.41 18.28
N ASP A 293 -52.39 19.56 19.07
CA ASP A 293 -53.54 18.65 19.03
C ASP A 293 -54.22 18.81 17.65
N ILE A 294 -54.58 17.69 17.04
CA ILE A 294 -55.24 17.64 15.70
C ILE A 294 -56.58 16.98 15.87
N LYS A 295 -57.62 17.57 15.23
CA LYS A 295 -58.98 17.03 15.23
C LYS A 295 -59.24 16.09 14.03
N LEU A 296 -60.20 15.20 14.15
CA LEU A 296 -60.73 14.43 13.04
C LEU A 296 -61.07 15.35 11.82
N GLY A 297 -60.57 15.02 10.63
CA GLY A 297 -60.76 15.77 9.41
C GLY A 297 -59.89 17.04 9.23
N GLU A 298 -59.08 17.37 10.25
CA GLU A 298 -58.16 18.51 10.18
C GLU A 298 -57.03 18.20 9.19
N VAL A 299 -56.61 19.21 8.41
CA VAL A 299 -55.53 19.09 7.42
C VAL A 299 -54.17 19.15 8.11
N PHE A 300 -53.27 18.21 7.76
CA PHE A 300 -51.87 18.25 8.18
C PHE A 300 -51.12 19.38 7.46
N THR A 301 -50.50 20.25 8.26
CA THR A 301 -49.71 21.40 7.78
C THR A 301 -48.37 21.44 8.53
N SER A 302 -47.40 22.21 8.06
CA SER A 302 -46.17 22.48 8.78
C SER A 302 -46.33 23.13 10.15
N GLU A 303 -47.53 23.72 10.41
CA GLU A 303 -47.87 24.40 11.65
C GLU A 303 -48.40 23.42 12.73
N ASN A 304 -48.87 22.21 12.34
CA ASN A 304 -49.43 21.23 13.27
C ASN A 304 -48.70 19.90 13.33
N ILE A 305 -47.84 19.60 12.31
CA ILE A 305 -46.94 18.46 12.35
C ILE A 305 -45.48 18.89 12.10
N TRP A 306 -44.56 18.11 12.59
CA TRP A 306 -43.11 18.26 12.34
C TRP A 306 -42.40 16.92 12.48
N VAL A 307 -41.08 16.92 12.41
CA VAL A 307 -40.26 15.72 12.59
C VAL A 307 -39.49 15.80 13.89
N LYS A 308 -39.53 14.75 14.70
CA LYS A 308 -38.79 14.67 15.97
C LYS A 308 -38.22 13.28 16.18
N ARG A 309 -37.08 13.20 16.85
CA ARG A 309 -36.56 11.93 17.36
C ARG A 309 -37.48 11.36 18.47
N PRO A 310 -37.55 10.01 18.63
CA PRO A 310 -36.76 8.97 17.96
C PRO A 310 -37.35 8.50 16.62
N GLY A 311 -36.57 7.69 15.88
CA GLY A 311 -36.97 7.07 14.62
C GLY A 311 -37.80 5.80 14.77
N THR A 312 -38.58 5.69 15.86
CA THR A 312 -39.40 4.51 16.17
C THR A 312 -40.83 4.59 15.62
N GLY A 313 -41.21 5.72 15.06
CA GLY A 313 -42.52 5.91 14.43
C GLY A 313 -42.62 5.20 13.09
N LYS A 314 -43.84 4.84 12.66
CA LYS A 314 -44.09 4.18 11.38
C LYS A 314 -43.90 5.10 10.17
N ILE A 315 -43.99 6.42 10.37
CA ILE A 315 -43.76 7.43 9.32
C ILE A 315 -42.48 8.16 9.64
N HIS A 316 -41.42 7.81 8.90
CA HIS A 316 -40.12 8.47 9.01
C HIS A 316 -40.13 9.86 8.38
N ALA A 317 -39.17 10.70 8.76
CA ALA A 317 -39.03 12.08 8.31
C ALA A 317 -39.03 12.25 6.79
N GLU A 318 -38.48 11.30 6.06
CA GLU A 318 -38.43 11.30 4.59
C GLU A 318 -39.81 11.30 3.91
N PHE A 319 -40.85 10.90 4.67
CA PHE A 319 -42.25 10.90 4.19
C PHE A 319 -43.03 12.15 4.60
N PHE A 320 -42.40 13.14 5.22
CA PHE A 320 -43.07 14.33 5.75
C PHE A 320 -43.94 15.02 4.66
N ASP A 321 -43.38 15.25 3.48
CA ASP A 321 -44.08 15.92 2.38
C ASP A 321 -45.31 15.11 1.86
N LYS A 322 -45.28 13.78 2.04
CA LYS A 322 -46.41 12.92 1.66
C LYS A 322 -47.62 13.08 2.59
N ILE A 323 -47.40 13.61 3.78
CA ILE A 323 -48.44 13.82 4.79
C ILE A 323 -49.05 15.21 4.69
N LEU A 324 -48.29 16.19 4.24
CA LEU A 324 -48.83 17.57 4.06
C LEU A 324 -50.07 17.59 3.14
N ASN A 325 -51.05 18.40 3.53
CA ASN A 325 -52.33 18.59 2.81
C ASN A 325 -53.29 17.38 2.84
N LYS A 326 -52.91 16.25 3.50
CA LYS A 326 -53.84 15.17 3.79
C LYS A 326 -54.64 15.48 5.07
N LYS A 327 -55.75 14.77 5.28
CA LYS A 327 -56.61 14.95 6.47
C LYS A 327 -56.34 13.87 7.52
N SER A 328 -56.59 14.26 8.77
CA SER A 328 -56.54 13.27 9.87
C SER A 328 -57.81 12.44 9.90
N SER A 329 -57.63 11.09 9.98
CA SER A 329 -58.74 10.13 10.14
C SER A 329 -59.19 10.02 11.60
N THR A 330 -58.56 10.72 12.57
CA THR A 330 -58.90 10.60 13.98
C THR A 330 -58.42 11.88 14.77
N ASN A 331 -58.83 11.96 16.03
CA ASN A 331 -58.29 12.99 16.93
C ASN A 331 -56.90 12.53 17.43
N ILE A 332 -55.87 13.40 17.26
CA ILE A 332 -54.49 13.07 17.61
C ILE A 332 -53.97 14.11 18.61
N LYS A 333 -53.37 13.64 19.70
CA LYS A 333 -52.74 14.52 20.69
C LYS A 333 -51.38 15.02 20.24
N LYS A 334 -50.99 16.19 20.70
CA LYS A 334 -49.64 16.74 20.54
C LYS A 334 -48.57 15.75 20.98
N ASN A 335 -47.42 15.76 20.32
CA ASN A 335 -46.28 14.85 20.54
C ASN A 335 -46.59 13.36 20.28
N THR A 336 -47.54 13.04 19.39
CA THR A 336 -47.84 11.69 18.94
C THR A 336 -47.07 11.43 17.62
N GLN A 337 -46.32 10.33 17.55
CA GLN A 337 -45.76 9.86 16.29
C GLN A 337 -46.92 9.40 15.39
N LEU A 338 -46.93 9.88 14.14
CA LEU A 338 -47.96 9.52 13.19
C LEU A 338 -47.82 8.09 12.67
N ASP A 339 -48.99 7.49 12.43
CA ASP A 339 -49.13 6.21 11.76
C ASP A 339 -49.96 6.40 10.49
N TRP A 340 -49.69 5.60 9.47
CA TRP A 340 -50.43 5.64 8.20
C TRP A 340 -51.93 5.49 8.38
N SER A 341 -52.38 4.72 9.41
CA SER A 341 -53.80 4.56 9.74
C SER A 341 -54.47 5.84 10.28
N MET A 342 -53.69 6.88 10.65
CA MET A 342 -54.18 8.16 11.14
C MET A 342 -54.42 9.16 10.03
N ILE A 343 -54.24 8.75 8.76
CA ILE A 343 -54.25 9.64 7.59
C ILE A 343 -55.32 9.18 6.61
N ASP A 344 -56.23 10.06 6.27
CA ASP A 344 -57.18 9.84 5.16
C ASP A 344 -56.48 10.03 3.83
N GLU A 345 -56.88 9.26 2.82
CA GLU A 345 -56.29 9.28 1.46
C GLU A 345 -56.54 10.60 0.71
#